data_043ed9b7c58ff4901192b46bb50d5d2f
#
_entry.id   043ed9b7c58ff4901192b46bb50d5d2f
#
_cell.length_a   1.000
_cell.length_b   1.000
_cell.length_c   1.000
_cell.angle_alpha   90.00
_cell.angle_beta   90.00
_cell.angle_gamma   90.00
#
_symmetry.space_group_name_H-M   'P 1'
#
loop_
_entity.id
_entity.type
_entity.pdbx_description
1 polymer ?
#
loop_
_entity_poly.entity_id
_entity_poly.type
_entity_poly.pdbx_seq_one_letter_code
_entity_poly.pdbx_strand_id
1 'polypeptide(L)'
;MRQMTAVILAAGQGTRMKSNKPKVLHEAMHKPLVQYVITAVHHADIEDICIVVGHGADEVKKALGEEGYIYALQEQQLGTGHALMQAMPVLPPGDSIMVLCGDTPLLTDTTLQQLREYFTATEDACTILPTVLPSGGNQRPLYPYP
;
A
#
# COMPACT_ATOMS: atom_id res chain seq x y z
N MET A 1 -6.79 10.93 19.92
CA MET A 1 -5.89 10.25 18.94
C MET A 1 -6.25 10.74 17.55
N ARG A 2 -5.28 11.13 16.73
CA ARG A 2 -5.56 11.38 15.31
C ARG A 2 -5.97 10.07 14.69
N GLN A 3 -7.10 10.06 13.97
CA GLN A 3 -7.53 8.91 13.18
C GLN A 3 -6.50 8.67 12.07
N MET A 4 -6.27 7.43 11.69
CA MET A 4 -5.29 7.09 10.67
C MET A 4 -5.98 6.28 9.57
N THR A 5 -5.79 6.70 8.33
CA THR A 5 -6.27 5.97 7.15
C THR A 5 -5.10 5.28 6.44
N ALA A 6 -5.23 4.00 6.17
CA ALA A 6 -4.26 3.29 5.33
C ALA A 6 -4.56 3.52 3.85
N VAL A 7 -3.57 3.99 3.09
CA VAL A 7 -3.65 4.15 1.64
C VAL A 7 -2.83 3.05 0.99
N ILE A 8 -3.51 2.06 0.37
CA ILE A 8 -2.88 0.92 -0.27
C ILE A 8 -2.75 1.17 -1.77
N LEU A 9 -1.53 1.23 -2.26
CA LEU A 9 -1.23 1.46 -3.67
C LEU A 9 -1.36 0.15 -4.45
N ALA A 10 -2.40 0.05 -5.27
CA ALA A 10 -2.77 -1.15 -6.04
C ALA A 10 -2.98 -0.87 -7.54
N ALA A 11 -2.52 0.29 -8.04
CA ALA A 11 -2.76 0.74 -9.42
C ALA A 11 -1.73 0.23 -10.44
N GLY A 12 -0.63 -0.40 -10.00
CA GLY A 12 0.48 -0.83 -10.86
C GLY A 12 0.10 -1.93 -11.84
N GLN A 13 0.57 -1.82 -13.09
CA GLN A 13 0.29 -2.80 -14.16
C GLN A 13 1.02 -4.14 -13.98
N GLY A 14 2.14 -4.16 -13.23
CA GLY A 14 2.95 -5.38 -13.07
C GLY A 14 3.52 -5.92 -14.37
N THR A 15 4.00 -5.06 -15.27
CA THR A 15 4.48 -5.37 -16.62
C THR A 15 5.53 -6.49 -16.67
N ARG A 16 6.32 -6.65 -15.60
CA ARG A 16 7.33 -7.72 -15.47
C ARG A 16 6.72 -9.13 -15.34
N MET A 17 5.48 -9.23 -14.90
CA MET A 17 4.82 -10.53 -14.66
C MET A 17 4.22 -11.14 -15.93
N LYS A 18 4.24 -10.43 -17.07
CA LYS A 18 3.69 -10.88 -18.36
C LYS A 18 2.26 -11.46 -18.24
N SER A 19 1.44 -10.88 -17.37
CA SER A 19 0.07 -11.28 -17.09
C SER A 19 -0.87 -10.10 -17.25
N ASN A 20 -2.08 -10.34 -17.71
CA ASN A 20 -3.14 -9.34 -17.77
C ASN A 20 -3.80 -9.11 -16.41
N LYS A 21 -3.61 -10.03 -15.46
CA LYS A 21 -4.14 -9.93 -14.09
C LYS A 21 -3.41 -8.81 -13.34
N PRO A 22 -4.11 -7.91 -12.64
CA PRO A 22 -3.48 -6.91 -11.79
C PRO A 22 -2.47 -7.53 -10.82
N LYS A 23 -1.29 -6.91 -10.67
CA LYS A 23 -0.19 -7.46 -9.87
C LYS A 23 -0.63 -7.84 -8.46
N VAL A 24 -1.41 -6.99 -7.82
CA VAL A 24 -1.87 -7.16 -6.43
C VAL A 24 -2.86 -8.30 -6.24
N LEU A 25 -3.47 -8.80 -7.33
CA LEU A 25 -4.37 -9.96 -7.32
C LEU A 25 -3.65 -11.29 -7.56
N HIS A 26 -2.35 -11.28 -7.90
CA HIS A 26 -1.59 -12.52 -7.91
C HIS A 26 -1.56 -13.13 -6.53
N GLU A 27 -1.55 -14.44 -6.47
CA GLU A 27 -1.72 -15.18 -5.23
C GLU A 27 -0.40 -15.75 -4.70
N ALA A 28 -0.23 -15.65 -3.40
CA ALA A 28 0.72 -16.43 -2.64
C ALA A 28 -0.08 -17.32 -1.69
N MET A 29 0.14 -18.65 -1.71
CA MET A 29 -0.59 -19.61 -0.90
C MET A 29 -2.13 -19.45 -1.01
N HIS A 30 -2.63 -19.31 -2.24
CA HIS A 30 -4.07 -19.17 -2.57
C HIS A 30 -4.74 -17.89 -2.04
N LYS A 31 -3.98 -16.88 -1.65
CA LYS A 31 -4.51 -15.61 -1.16
C LYS A 31 -3.89 -14.46 -1.97
N PRO A 32 -4.68 -13.50 -2.50
CA PRO A 32 -4.17 -12.33 -3.21
C PRO A 32 -3.16 -11.54 -2.39
N LEU A 33 -2.10 -11.02 -3.03
CA LEU A 33 -1.06 -10.25 -2.34
C LEU A 33 -1.63 -9.08 -1.53
N VAL A 34 -2.54 -8.32 -2.12
CA VAL A 34 -3.19 -7.19 -1.45
C VAL A 34 -3.97 -7.59 -0.21
N GLN A 35 -4.53 -8.81 -0.18
CA GLN A 35 -5.30 -9.28 0.97
C GLN A 35 -4.41 -9.52 2.21
N TYR A 36 -3.12 -9.85 2.03
CA TYR A 36 -2.16 -9.91 3.14
C TYR A 36 -1.95 -8.52 3.75
N VAL A 37 -1.78 -7.50 2.89
CA VAL A 37 -1.60 -6.12 3.34
C VAL A 37 -2.83 -5.63 4.08
N ILE A 38 -4.04 -5.85 3.54
CA ILE A 38 -5.30 -5.49 4.18
C ILE A 38 -5.44 -6.18 5.55
N THR A 39 -5.12 -7.47 5.61
CA THR A 39 -5.17 -8.22 6.88
C THR A 39 -4.22 -7.63 7.92
N ALA A 40 -2.98 -7.28 7.53
CA ALA A 40 -2.01 -6.66 8.43
C ALA A 40 -2.48 -5.28 8.92
N VAL A 41 -3.12 -4.48 8.06
CA VAL A 41 -3.70 -3.17 8.41
C VAL A 41 -4.79 -3.31 9.44
N HIS A 42 -5.74 -4.24 9.26
CA HIS A 42 -6.81 -4.49 10.24
C HIS A 42 -6.26 -4.98 11.57
N HIS A 43 -5.25 -5.88 11.57
CA HIS A 43 -4.62 -6.34 12.80
C HIS A 43 -3.77 -5.27 13.50
N ALA A 44 -3.43 -4.18 12.77
CA ALA A 44 -2.77 -3.00 13.35
C ALA A 44 -3.78 -1.96 13.87
N ASP A 45 -5.06 -2.32 14.02
CA ASP A 45 -6.17 -1.45 14.47
C ASP A 45 -6.33 -0.19 13.61
N ILE A 46 -6.19 -0.33 12.30
CA ILE A 46 -6.50 0.72 11.31
C ILE A 46 -7.74 0.26 10.55
N GLU A 47 -8.85 0.95 10.77
CA GLU A 47 -10.16 0.55 10.20
C GLU A 47 -10.39 1.17 8.82
N ASP A 48 -9.97 2.42 8.63
CA ASP A 48 -10.20 3.14 7.39
C ASP A 48 -9.12 2.79 6.35
N ILE A 49 -9.55 2.21 5.24
CA ILE A 49 -8.66 1.80 4.14
C ILE A 49 -9.10 2.43 2.84
N CYS A 50 -8.18 3.15 2.19
CA CYS A 50 -8.30 3.62 0.83
C CYS A 50 -7.42 2.78 -0.11
N ILE A 51 -7.99 2.25 -1.18
CA ILE A 51 -7.28 1.45 -2.16
C ILE A 51 -7.17 2.25 -3.46
N VAL A 52 -5.94 2.57 -3.86
CA VAL A 52 -5.69 3.24 -5.14
C VAL A 52 -5.62 2.19 -6.22
N VAL A 53 -6.61 2.20 -7.11
CA VAL A 53 -6.75 1.28 -8.24
C VAL A 53 -6.44 1.98 -9.55
N GLY A 54 -6.06 1.23 -10.57
CA GLY A 54 -5.75 1.76 -11.90
C GLY A 54 -6.03 0.73 -12.96
N HIS A 55 -4.98 0.17 -13.56
CA HIS A 55 -5.15 -0.94 -14.51
C HIS A 55 -5.85 -2.13 -13.83
N GLY A 56 -6.95 -2.60 -14.42
CA GLY A 56 -7.75 -3.69 -13.83
C GLY A 56 -8.53 -3.28 -12.58
N ALA A 57 -8.91 -1.99 -12.44
CA ALA A 57 -9.66 -1.48 -11.30
C ALA A 57 -10.91 -2.29 -10.98
N ASP A 58 -11.68 -2.67 -12.01
CA ASP A 58 -12.92 -3.44 -11.84
C ASP A 58 -12.63 -4.86 -11.32
N GLU A 59 -11.54 -5.48 -11.76
CA GLU A 59 -11.11 -6.79 -11.25
C GLU A 59 -10.71 -6.71 -9.77
N VAL A 60 -9.98 -5.66 -9.38
CA VAL A 60 -9.58 -5.44 -7.99
C VAL A 60 -10.79 -5.20 -7.10
N LYS A 61 -11.71 -4.32 -7.50
CA LYS A 61 -12.95 -4.06 -6.77
C LYS A 61 -13.81 -5.29 -6.63
N LYS A 62 -13.96 -6.08 -7.72
CA LYS A 62 -14.71 -7.34 -7.69
C LYS A 62 -14.08 -8.37 -6.75
N ALA A 63 -12.75 -8.44 -6.70
CA ALA A 63 -12.05 -9.40 -5.84
C ALA A 63 -12.08 -9.03 -4.36
N LEU A 64 -12.06 -7.74 -4.02
CA LEU A 64 -12.02 -7.24 -2.64
C LEU A 64 -13.39 -6.86 -2.07
N GLY A 65 -14.37 -6.61 -2.93
CA GLY A 65 -15.68 -6.06 -2.57
C GLY A 65 -15.75 -4.56 -2.75
N GLU A 66 -16.93 -4.06 -3.02
CA GLU A 66 -17.19 -2.62 -3.17
C GLU A 66 -17.47 -1.92 -1.84
N GLU A 67 -17.91 -2.68 -0.85
CA GLU A 67 -18.24 -2.19 0.48
C GLU A 67 -17.05 -2.33 1.44
N GLY A 68 -16.89 -1.36 2.32
CA GLY A 68 -15.88 -1.37 3.38
C GLY A 68 -14.54 -0.75 3.01
N TYR A 69 -14.36 -0.30 1.77
CA TYR A 69 -13.14 0.40 1.33
C TYR A 69 -13.47 1.68 0.57
N ILE A 70 -12.60 2.68 0.72
CA ILE A 70 -12.58 3.85 -0.15
C ILE A 70 -11.75 3.50 -1.38
N TYR A 71 -12.24 3.77 -2.59
CA TYR A 71 -11.49 3.55 -3.81
C TYR A 71 -11.13 4.87 -4.48
N ALA A 72 -9.85 5.03 -4.82
CA ALA A 72 -9.33 6.14 -5.62
C ALA A 72 -8.83 5.61 -6.96
N LEU A 73 -9.20 6.26 -8.07
CA LEU A 73 -8.79 5.84 -9.41
C LEU A 73 -7.55 6.61 -9.87
N GLN A 74 -6.50 5.89 -10.22
CA GLN A 74 -5.34 6.42 -10.92
C GLN A 74 -5.44 6.06 -12.41
N GLU A 75 -5.95 6.95 -13.23
CA GLU A 75 -6.11 6.71 -14.67
C GLU A 75 -4.77 6.62 -15.41
N GLN A 76 -3.83 7.48 -15.04
CA GLN A 76 -2.49 7.54 -15.64
C GLN A 76 -1.44 7.07 -14.64
N GLN A 77 -0.60 6.14 -15.07
CA GLN A 77 0.45 5.53 -14.24
C GLN A 77 1.70 6.44 -14.15
N LEU A 78 1.59 7.56 -13.43
CA LEU A 78 2.66 8.55 -13.28
C LEU A 78 3.51 8.38 -12.00
N GLY A 79 3.50 7.17 -11.43
CA GLY A 79 4.30 6.83 -10.25
C GLY A 79 3.51 6.83 -8.94
N THR A 80 4.19 6.47 -7.85
CA THR A 80 3.60 6.27 -6.51
C THR A 80 3.10 7.57 -5.87
N GLY A 81 3.85 8.65 -6.03
CA GLY A 81 3.42 9.98 -5.55
C GLY A 81 2.14 10.45 -6.24
N HIS A 82 2.03 10.25 -7.56
CA HIS A 82 0.80 10.55 -8.28
C HIS A 82 -0.38 9.68 -7.80
N ALA A 83 -0.14 8.39 -7.53
CA ALA A 83 -1.17 7.50 -6.97
C ALA A 83 -1.71 8.04 -5.63
N LEU A 84 -0.83 8.47 -4.74
CA LEU A 84 -1.21 9.09 -3.48
C LEU A 84 -2.01 10.38 -3.69
N MET A 85 -1.62 11.23 -4.64
CA MET A 85 -2.36 12.45 -4.98
C MET A 85 -3.79 12.17 -5.43
N GLN A 86 -4.05 11.03 -6.08
CA GLN A 86 -5.41 10.62 -6.45
C GLN A 86 -6.27 10.20 -5.25
N ALA A 87 -5.64 9.70 -4.19
CA ALA A 87 -6.35 9.34 -2.95
C ALA A 87 -6.74 10.58 -2.12
N MET A 88 -5.91 11.61 -2.08
CA MET A 88 -6.10 12.78 -1.20
C MET A 88 -7.51 13.39 -1.22
N PRO A 89 -8.19 13.57 -2.38
CA PRO A 89 -9.51 14.19 -2.41
C PRO A 89 -10.63 13.33 -1.79
N VAL A 90 -10.43 12.03 -1.64
CA VAL A 90 -11.43 11.09 -1.12
C VAL A 90 -11.16 10.64 0.31
N LEU A 91 -10.04 11.06 0.88
CA LEU A 91 -9.70 10.74 2.27
C LEU A 91 -10.42 11.66 3.26
N PRO A 92 -10.74 11.18 4.48
CA PRO A 92 -11.24 12.02 5.55
C PRO A 92 -10.27 13.18 5.85
N PRO A 93 -10.78 14.41 6.02
CA PRO A 93 -9.92 15.55 6.28
C PRO A 93 -9.32 15.50 7.68
N GLY A 94 -8.03 15.80 7.78
CA GLY A 94 -7.30 15.91 9.06
C GLY A 94 -6.74 14.60 9.60
N ASP A 95 -6.96 13.49 8.92
CA ASP A 95 -6.38 12.20 9.30
C ASP A 95 -4.88 12.13 8.98
N SER A 96 -4.17 11.34 9.79
CA SER A 96 -2.87 10.85 9.40
C SER A 96 -3.01 9.74 8.36
N ILE A 97 -2.09 9.63 7.43
CA ILE A 97 -2.13 8.59 6.40
C ILE A 97 -0.93 7.65 6.52
N MET A 98 -1.18 6.36 6.37
CA MET A 98 -0.16 5.33 6.25
C MET A 98 -0.16 4.79 4.82
N VAL A 99 0.90 5.07 4.06
CA VAL A 99 1.00 4.66 2.65
C VAL A 99 1.69 3.31 2.54
N LEU A 100 1.04 2.34 1.91
CA LEU A 100 1.50 0.96 1.78
C LEU A 100 1.45 0.49 0.34
N CYS A 101 2.40 -0.36 -0.06
CA CYS A 101 2.35 -1.05 -1.34
C CYS A 101 1.46 -2.30 -1.24
N GLY A 102 0.52 -2.47 -2.18
CA GLY A 102 -0.43 -3.60 -2.19
C GLY A 102 0.18 -4.95 -2.58
N ASP A 103 1.46 -4.98 -2.94
CA ASP A 103 2.19 -6.16 -3.40
C ASP A 103 3.27 -6.64 -2.41
N THR A 104 3.18 -6.25 -1.15
CA THR A 104 4.14 -6.58 -0.07
C THR A 104 3.52 -7.55 0.96
N PRO A 105 3.35 -8.84 0.64
CA PRO A 105 2.59 -9.78 1.47
C PRO A 105 3.28 -10.15 2.79
N LEU A 106 4.58 -9.83 2.95
CA LEU A 106 5.36 -10.13 4.15
C LEU A 106 5.35 -9.00 5.18
N LEU A 107 4.65 -7.91 4.91
CA LEU A 107 4.45 -6.82 5.86
C LEU A 107 3.59 -7.32 7.02
N THR A 108 4.09 -7.18 8.25
CA THR A 108 3.40 -7.68 9.44
C THR A 108 2.63 -6.57 10.16
N ASP A 109 1.57 -6.95 10.86
CA ASP A 109 0.81 -6.09 11.76
C ASP A 109 1.70 -5.43 12.83
N THR A 110 2.60 -6.20 13.44
CA THR A 110 3.56 -5.71 14.44
C THR A 110 4.42 -4.56 13.86
N THR A 111 4.89 -4.68 12.62
CA THR A 111 5.66 -3.62 11.96
C THR A 111 4.81 -2.36 11.78
N LEU A 112 3.56 -2.51 11.36
CA LEU A 112 2.64 -1.38 11.17
C LEU A 112 2.28 -0.70 12.50
N GLN A 113 2.05 -1.49 13.57
CA GLN A 113 1.80 -0.96 14.90
C GLN A 113 2.98 -0.13 15.41
N GLN A 114 4.20 -0.66 15.30
CA GLN A 114 5.42 0.05 15.71
C GLN A 114 5.63 1.34 14.91
N LEU A 115 5.38 1.32 13.60
CA LEU A 115 5.47 2.52 12.76
C LEU A 115 4.46 3.58 13.19
N ARG A 116 3.21 3.17 13.44
CA ARG A 116 2.14 4.06 13.92
C ARG A 116 2.46 4.67 15.29
N GLU A 117 2.91 3.84 16.22
CA GLU A 117 3.29 4.28 17.57
C GLU A 117 4.44 5.29 17.51
N TYR A 118 5.49 4.99 16.75
CA TYR A 118 6.61 5.88 16.56
C TYR A 118 6.17 7.22 15.96
N PHE A 119 5.42 7.20 14.86
CA PHE A 119 4.91 8.41 14.22
C PHE A 119 4.07 9.26 15.16
N THR A 120 3.22 8.61 15.98
CA THR A 120 2.35 9.32 16.92
C THR A 120 3.16 9.93 18.09
N ALA A 121 4.22 9.27 18.52
CA ALA A 121 5.04 9.70 19.65
C ALA A 121 6.01 10.83 19.29
N THR A 122 6.49 10.88 18.05
CA THR A 122 7.51 11.84 17.62
C THR A 122 6.95 13.17 17.09
N GLU A 123 5.65 13.23 16.83
CA GLU A 123 5.00 14.39 16.18
C GLU A 123 5.64 14.79 14.84
N ASP A 124 6.31 13.85 14.18
CA ASP A 124 6.94 14.08 12.89
C ASP A 124 5.91 14.38 11.80
N ALA A 125 6.29 15.21 10.84
CA ALA A 125 5.46 15.47 9.67
C ALA A 125 5.39 14.25 8.75
N CYS A 126 6.45 13.42 8.72
CA CYS A 126 6.54 12.21 7.92
C CYS A 126 7.54 11.23 8.55
N THR A 127 7.17 9.96 8.61
CA THR A 127 8.05 8.86 9.02
C THR A 127 8.16 7.85 7.88
N ILE A 128 9.37 7.40 7.59
CA ILE A 128 9.64 6.41 6.53
C ILE A 128 10.25 5.17 7.16
N LEU A 129 9.75 4.00 6.76
CA LEU A 129 10.31 2.69 7.13
C LEU A 129 11.22 2.17 5.99
N PRO A 130 12.55 2.35 6.07
CA PRO A 130 13.46 1.84 5.06
C PRO A 130 13.74 0.36 5.27
N THR A 131 14.02 -0.37 4.17
CA THR A 131 14.57 -1.73 4.24
C THR A 131 16.09 -1.65 4.32
N VAL A 132 16.66 -2.27 5.35
CA VAL A 132 18.12 -2.43 5.48
C VAL A 132 18.51 -3.81 4.95
N LEU A 133 19.35 -3.83 3.92
CA LEU A 133 19.92 -5.10 3.42
C LEU A 133 21.08 -5.54 4.33
N PRO A 134 21.18 -6.86 4.64
CA PRO A 134 22.33 -7.37 5.39
C PRO A 134 23.64 -7.00 4.68
N SER A 135 24.58 -6.42 5.41
CA SER A 135 25.92 -6.16 4.91
C SER A 135 26.65 -7.49 4.68
N GLY A 136 26.84 -7.94 3.45
CA GLY A 136 27.57 -9.19 3.16
C GLY A 136 27.40 -9.80 1.77
N GLY A 137 26.76 -9.16 0.86
CA GLY A 137 26.68 -9.58 -0.55
C GLY A 137 27.07 -8.44 -1.48
N ASN A 138 27.62 -8.76 -2.65
CA ASN A 138 27.90 -7.83 -3.73
C ASN A 138 26.71 -6.87 -3.90
N GLN A 139 26.81 -5.70 -3.27
CA GLN A 139 25.77 -4.68 -3.31
C GLN A 139 25.77 -4.06 -4.71
N ARG A 140 25.07 -4.69 -5.63
CA ARG A 140 24.57 -3.93 -6.77
C ARG A 140 23.37 -3.15 -6.25
N PRO A 141 23.34 -1.82 -6.39
CA PRO A 141 22.13 -1.06 -6.08
C PRO A 141 20.97 -1.68 -6.85
N LEU A 142 19.91 -2.04 -6.16
CA LEU A 142 18.73 -2.70 -6.74
C LEU A 142 18.00 -1.81 -7.77
N TYR A 143 18.36 -0.54 -7.83
CA TYR A 143 17.89 0.41 -8.85
C TYR A 143 19.00 1.40 -9.20
N PRO A 144 19.48 1.44 -10.44
CA PRO A 144 20.10 2.65 -10.94
C PRO A 144 18.97 3.69 -11.08
N TYR A 145 18.94 4.70 -10.23
CA TYR A 145 18.22 5.91 -10.57
C TYR A 145 18.96 6.56 -11.75
N PRO A 146 18.25 6.99 -12.80
CA PRO A 146 18.83 7.77 -13.86
C PRO A 146 19.33 9.13 -13.36
#